data_12c6e0a3bb6c329dfdcc79547bb3bc4f
#
_entry.id   12c6e0a3bb6c329dfdcc79547bb3bc4f
#
_cell.length_a   1.000
_cell.length_b   1.000
_cell.length_c   1.000
_cell.angle_alpha   90.00
_cell.angle_beta   90.00
_cell.angle_gamma   90.00
#
_symmetry.space_group_name_H-M   'P 1'
#
loop_
_entity.id
_entity.type
_entity.pdbx_description
1 polymer ?
#
loop_
_entity_poly.entity_id
_entity_poly.type
_entity_poly.pdbx_seq_one_letter_code
_entity_poly.pdbx_strand_id
1 'polypeptide(L)'
;YPVTYGSRLRVQEGDHVEAGDILIEGSINPHDLLRILGQSAVQDYLLKEVLSVYRLQGVAVADKHIEIIVRQMLRKVRVEDNGDTELLPGSLVDRSHLEEANMKVLESTKLRVEDGGDTGLAIGSLVEADELEEINQRIRVSGGSPAIARDLKPASVKRVLLGITRASLATDSFLSAASFQETNRVLTEAAIKGKVDPLAGLKENV
;
A
#
# COMPACT_ATOMS: atom_id res chain seq x y z
N TYR A 1 -19.42 -18.40 -12.89
CA TYR A 1 -19.44 -16.95 -13.11
C TYR A 1 -20.79 -16.55 -13.73
N PRO A 2 -21.56 -15.62 -13.13
CA PRO A 2 -22.78 -15.11 -13.72
C PRO A 2 -22.45 -14.23 -14.94
N VAL A 3 -23.05 -14.51 -16.07
CA VAL A 3 -22.89 -13.77 -17.32
C VAL A 3 -24.20 -13.06 -17.65
N THR A 4 -24.14 -11.79 -18.00
CA THR A 4 -25.31 -11.00 -18.40
C THR A 4 -25.84 -11.50 -19.74
N TYR A 5 -27.18 -11.57 -19.88
CA TYR A 5 -27.79 -11.98 -21.12
C TYR A 5 -27.36 -11.08 -22.28
N GLY A 6 -26.93 -11.68 -23.39
CA GLY A 6 -26.46 -10.96 -24.59
C GLY A 6 -24.93 -10.66 -24.59
N SER A 7 -24.19 -11.05 -23.56
CA SER A 7 -22.72 -10.92 -23.58
C SER A 7 -22.11 -11.92 -24.57
N ARG A 8 -21.08 -11.46 -25.29
CA ARG A 8 -20.29 -12.36 -26.17
C ARG A 8 -19.19 -13.01 -25.37
N LEU A 9 -19.16 -14.34 -25.41
CA LEU A 9 -18.08 -15.14 -24.82
C LEU A 9 -16.86 -15.15 -25.77
N ARG A 10 -15.68 -15.06 -25.20
CA ARG A 10 -14.41 -15.22 -25.93
C ARG A 10 -13.84 -16.63 -25.86
N VAL A 11 -14.40 -17.46 -25.01
CA VAL A 11 -13.95 -18.83 -24.74
C VAL A 11 -15.04 -19.82 -25.13
N GLN A 12 -14.64 -21.01 -25.51
CA GLN A 12 -15.50 -22.14 -25.86
C GLN A 12 -15.37 -23.26 -24.82
N GLU A 13 -16.32 -24.20 -24.87
CA GLU A 13 -16.29 -25.37 -23.98
C GLU A 13 -15.05 -26.24 -24.30
N GLY A 14 -14.24 -26.50 -23.26
CA GLY A 14 -12.98 -27.24 -23.37
C GLY A 14 -11.73 -26.37 -23.45
N ASP A 15 -11.86 -25.05 -23.60
CA ASP A 15 -10.70 -24.15 -23.61
C ASP A 15 -10.03 -24.10 -22.22
N HIS A 16 -8.70 -24.12 -22.24
CA HIS A 16 -7.92 -23.89 -21.04
C HIS A 16 -7.79 -22.38 -20.78
N VAL A 17 -8.11 -21.94 -19.58
CA VAL A 17 -8.05 -20.52 -19.18
C VAL A 17 -7.15 -20.36 -17.95
N GLU A 18 -6.40 -19.28 -17.94
CA GLU A 18 -5.54 -18.90 -16.80
C GLU A 18 -6.15 -17.77 -15.99
N ALA A 19 -5.60 -17.52 -14.79
CA ALA A 19 -6.04 -16.43 -13.96
C ALA A 19 -5.74 -15.08 -14.62
N GLY A 20 -6.79 -14.32 -14.95
CA GLY A 20 -6.69 -13.03 -15.64
C GLY A 20 -7.18 -13.04 -17.09
N ASP A 21 -7.50 -14.20 -17.64
CA ASP A 21 -8.04 -14.30 -19.00
C ASP A 21 -9.43 -13.67 -19.09
N ILE A 22 -9.65 -13.00 -20.21
CA ILE A 22 -10.91 -12.31 -20.49
C ILE A 22 -11.91 -13.30 -21.06
N LEU A 23 -12.90 -13.70 -20.26
CA LEU A 23 -13.91 -14.66 -20.66
C LEU A 23 -15.05 -14.04 -21.49
N ILE A 24 -15.31 -12.73 -21.32
CA ILE A 24 -16.44 -11.99 -21.91
C ILE A 24 -15.87 -10.74 -22.61
N GLU A 25 -16.45 -10.39 -23.77
CA GLU A 25 -16.14 -9.11 -24.40
C GLU A 25 -16.67 -7.95 -23.55
N GLY A 26 -15.85 -6.92 -23.36
CA GLY A 26 -16.19 -5.72 -22.61
C GLY A 26 -15.00 -5.08 -21.93
N SER A 27 -15.25 -4.00 -21.20
CA SER A 27 -14.23 -3.33 -20.39
C SER A 27 -13.94 -4.15 -19.12
N ILE A 28 -12.66 -4.27 -18.82
CA ILE A 28 -12.18 -4.98 -17.62
C ILE A 28 -12.22 -4.03 -16.43
N ASN A 29 -12.55 -4.55 -15.24
CA ASN A 29 -12.40 -3.80 -14.02
C ASN A 29 -10.90 -3.67 -13.65
N PRO A 30 -10.31 -2.46 -13.66
CA PRO A 30 -8.89 -2.29 -13.36
C PRO A 30 -8.49 -2.74 -11.95
N HIS A 31 -9.43 -2.74 -10.99
CA HIS A 31 -9.16 -3.22 -9.63
C HIS A 31 -8.97 -4.74 -9.58
N ASP A 32 -9.74 -5.49 -10.36
CA ASP A 32 -9.59 -6.94 -10.46
C ASP A 32 -8.30 -7.30 -11.22
N LEU A 33 -7.99 -6.54 -12.27
CA LEU A 33 -6.74 -6.68 -13.00
C LEU A 33 -5.53 -6.46 -12.08
N LEU A 34 -5.58 -5.43 -11.21
CA LEU A 34 -4.53 -5.16 -10.22
C LEU A 34 -4.35 -6.33 -9.24
N ARG A 35 -5.46 -6.92 -8.81
CA ARG A 35 -5.45 -8.04 -7.85
C ARG A 35 -4.90 -9.32 -8.44
N ILE A 36 -5.20 -9.60 -9.71
CA ILE A 36 -4.90 -10.89 -10.37
C ILE A 36 -3.55 -10.84 -11.09
N LEU A 37 -3.34 -9.85 -11.95
CA LEU A 37 -2.16 -9.74 -12.82
C LEU A 37 -1.13 -8.72 -12.34
N GLY A 38 -1.47 -7.92 -11.32
CA GLY A 38 -0.55 -6.99 -10.71
C GLY A 38 -0.46 -5.62 -11.40
N GLN A 39 0.54 -4.83 -10.99
CA GLN A 39 0.64 -3.41 -11.32
C GLN A 39 0.93 -3.14 -12.81
N SER A 40 1.84 -3.90 -13.41
CA SER A 40 2.24 -3.69 -14.81
C SER A 40 1.06 -3.89 -15.76
N ALA A 41 0.27 -4.95 -15.56
CA ALA A 41 -0.90 -5.22 -16.39
C ALA A 41 -1.94 -4.10 -16.33
N VAL A 42 -2.14 -3.49 -15.15
CA VAL A 42 -3.05 -2.34 -14.99
C VAL A 42 -2.51 -1.10 -15.70
N GLN A 43 -1.20 -0.87 -15.61
CA GLN A 43 -0.56 0.26 -16.28
C GLN A 43 -0.73 0.16 -17.79
N ASP A 44 -0.42 -0.99 -18.37
CA ASP A 44 -0.56 -1.25 -19.81
C ASP A 44 -2.02 -1.15 -20.28
N TYR A 45 -2.93 -1.71 -19.49
CA TYR A 45 -4.37 -1.66 -19.78
C TYR A 45 -4.89 -0.21 -19.80
N LEU A 46 -4.64 0.56 -18.72
CA LEU A 46 -5.10 1.94 -18.61
C LEU A 46 -4.47 2.83 -19.69
N LEU A 47 -3.18 2.67 -19.95
CA LEU A 47 -2.48 3.40 -21.01
C LEU A 47 -3.14 3.12 -22.38
N LYS A 48 -3.34 1.86 -22.71
CA LYS A 48 -3.95 1.45 -23.98
C LYS A 48 -5.37 1.97 -24.15
N GLU A 49 -6.22 1.85 -23.12
CA GLU A 49 -7.61 2.29 -23.16
C GLU A 49 -7.72 3.82 -23.33
N VAL A 50 -6.96 4.59 -22.53
CA VAL A 50 -6.97 6.05 -22.60
C VAL A 50 -6.46 6.54 -23.95
N LEU A 51 -5.32 6.02 -24.43
CA LEU A 51 -4.78 6.39 -25.75
C LEU A 51 -5.73 6.01 -26.91
N SER A 52 -6.44 4.88 -26.78
CA SER A 52 -7.43 4.47 -27.76
C SER A 52 -8.55 5.52 -27.89
N VAL A 53 -9.06 6.03 -26.77
CA VAL A 53 -10.10 7.07 -26.78
C VAL A 53 -9.58 8.36 -27.44
N TYR A 54 -8.36 8.81 -27.11
CA TYR A 54 -7.78 9.99 -27.74
C TYR A 54 -7.57 9.81 -29.25
N ARG A 55 -7.08 8.65 -29.69
CA ARG A 55 -6.89 8.32 -31.10
C ARG A 55 -8.20 8.33 -31.88
N LEU A 56 -9.29 7.81 -31.29
CA LEU A 56 -10.63 7.85 -31.91
C LEU A 56 -11.13 9.29 -32.11
N GLN A 57 -10.67 10.24 -31.30
CA GLN A 57 -10.99 11.66 -31.42
C GLN A 57 -9.97 12.43 -32.30
N GLY A 58 -9.04 11.73 -32.95
CA GLY A 58 -8.03 12.34 -33.82
C GLY A 58 -6.90 13.09 -33.06
N VAL A 59 -6.79 12.88 -31.75
CA VAL A 59 -5.78 13.54 -30.92
C VAL A 59 -4.61 12.59 -30.67
N ALA A 60 -3.40 13.00 -31.03
CA ALA A 60 -2.18 12.27 -30.73
C ALA A 60 -1.60 12.75 -29.38
N VAL A 61 -1.59 11.85 -28.40
CA VAL A 61 -0.99 12.10 -27.07
C VAL A 61 0.21 11.18 -26.90
N ALA A 62 1.32 11.72 -26.42
CA ALA A 62 2.50 10.91 -26.10
C ALA A 62 2.25 10.08 -24.83
N ASP A 63 2.61 8.80 -24.88
CA ASP A 63 2.36 7.80 -23.85
C ASP A 63 2.83 8.25 -22.45
N LYS A 64 3.99 8.90 -22.38
CA LYS A 64 4.59 9.40 -21.13
C LYS A 64 3.67 10.28 -20.29
N HIS A 65 2.76 11.03 -20.92
CA HIS A 65 1.83 11.89 -20.17
C HIS A 65 0.78 11.08 -19.42
N ILE A 66 0.32 9.99 -20.02
CA ILE A 66 -0.64 9.08 -19.37
C ILE A 66 0.06 8.20 -18.35
N GLU A 67 1.27 7.71 -18.66
CA GLU A 67 2.09 6.91 -17.75
C GLU A 67 2.36 7.61 -16.42
N ILE A 68 2.68 8.92 -16.44
CA ILE A 68 2.89 9.70 -15.22
C ILE A 68 1.62 9.74 -14.35
N ILE A 69 0.45 9.91 -14.97
CA ILE A 69 -0.84 9.94 -14.26
C ILE A 69 -1.13 8.57 -13.66
N VAL A 70 -1.01 7.51 -14.44
CA VAL A 70 -1.26 6.13 -13.99
C VAL A 70 -0.30 5.73 -12.89
N ARG A 71 0.98 6.11 -12.98
CA ARG A 71 1.96 5.91 -11.92
C ARG A 71 1.51 6.57 -10.61
N GLN A 72 0.97 7.78 -10.67
CA GLN A 72 0.48 8.49 -9.49
C GLN A 72 -0.77 7.82 -8.88
N MET A 73 -1.65 7.26 -9.71
CA MET A 73 -2.81 6.49 -9.27
C MET A 73 -2.44 5.20 -8.52
N LEU A 74 -1.26 4.64 -8.78
CA LEU A 74 -0.75 3.39 -8.21
C LEU A 74 0.33 3.59 -7.13
N ARG A 75 0.60 4.85 -6.77
CA ARG A 75 1.67 5.22 -5.82
C ARG A 75 1.39 4.74 -4.40
N LYS A 76 0.14 4.82 -3.96
CA LYS A 76 -0.26 4.50 -2.58
C LYS A 76 -0.60 3.01 -2.41
N VAL A 77 -0.33 2.52 -1.22
CA VAL A 77 -0.71 1.19 -0.77
C VAL A 77 -1.55 1.28 0.49
N ARG A 78 -2.41 0.29 0.74
CA ARG A 78 -3.20 0.23 1.97
C ARG A 78 -2.55 -0.75 2.93
N VAL A 79 -2.32 -0.34 4.16
CA VAL A 79 -1.83 -1.21 5.23
C VAL A 79 -2.95 -2.19 5.61
N GLU A 80 -2.70 -3.49 5.51
CA GLU A 80 -3.61 -4.55 5.99
C GLU A 80 -3.27 -4.92 7.43
N ASP A 81 -2.00 -5.21 7.69
CA ASP A 81 -1.48 -5.49 9.02
C ASP A 81 -0.23 -4.62 9.25
N ASN A 82 -0.20 -3.91 10.33
CA ASN A 82 0.92 -3.04 10.68
C ASN A 82 2.15 -3.80 11.19
N GLY A 83 2.00 -5.07 11.53
CA GLY A 83 3.08 -5.82 12.18
C GLY A 83 3.61 -5.08 13.40
N ASP A 84 4.94 -4.86 13.43
CA ASP A 84 5.62 -4.13 14.49
C ASP A 84 6.07 -2.72 14.06
N THR A 85 5.51 -2.21 12.94
CA THR A 85 5.73 -0.84 12.47
C THR A 85 4.80 0.17 13.14
N GLU A 86 5.13 1.45 13.05
CA GLU A 86 4.29 2.56 13.53
C GLU A 86 3.11 2.89 12.59
N LEU A 87 2.94 2.15 11.51
CA LEU A 87 1.88 2.38 10.53
C LEU A 87 0.51 1.99 11.09
N LEU A 88 -0.51 2.76 10.72
CA LEU A 88 -1.88 2.48 11.15
C LEU A 88 -2.57 1.50 10.19
N PRO A 89 -3.19 0.41 10.68
CA PRO A 89 -3.99 -0.49 9.86
C PRO A 89 -5.10 0.26 9.11
N GLY A 90 -5.31 -0.09 7.84
CA GLY A 90 -6.30 0.56 6.95
C GLY A 90 -5.86 1.89 6.36
N SER A 91 -4.76 2.49 6.80
CA SER A 91 -4.25 3.74 6.25
C SER A 91 -3.69 3.58 4.83
N LEU A 92 -3.71 4.69 4.07
CA LEU A 92 -3.06 4.79 2.77
C LEU A 92 -1.69 5.45 2.97
N VAL A 93 -0.65 4.73 2.63
CA VAL A 93 0.74 5.20 2.76
C VAL A 93 1.46 5.15 1.42
N ASP A 94 2.49 5.96 1.27
CA ASP A 94 3.38 5.86 0.13
C ASP A 94 4.23 4.59 0.22
N ARG A 95 4.51 4.01 -0.94
CA ARG A 95 5.35 2.82 -1.00
C ARG A 95 6.75 3.06 -0.43
N SER A 96 7.34 4.24 -0.67
CA SER A 96 8.64 4.61 -0.10
C SER A 96 8.61 4.67 1.43
N HIS A 97 7.55 5.26 2.00
CA HIS A 97 7.37 5.33 3.45
C HIS A 97 7.19 3.93 4.08
N LEU A 98 6.44 3.05 3.40
CA LEU A 98 6.31 1.66 3.82
C LEU A 98 7.65 0.94 3.81
N GLU A 99 8.43 1.07 2.71
CA GLU A 99 9.73 0.45 2.58
C GLU A 99 10.69 0.93 3.68
N GLU A 100 10.69 2.23 3.98
CA GLU A 100 11.47 2.80 5.08
C GLU A 100 11.04 2.27 6.46
N ALA A 101 9.71 2.23 6.71
CA ALA A 101 9.19 1.69 7.97
C ALA A 101 9.54 0.21 8.16
N ASN A 102 9.41 -0.58 7.09
CA ASN A 102 9.76 -2.01 7.12
C ASN A 102 11.27 -2.22 7.27
N MET A 103 12.12 -1.40 6.62
CA MET A 103 13.58 -1.47 6.79
C MET A 103 13.97 -1.21 8.24
N LYS A 104 13.42 -0.19 8.89
CA LYS A 104 13.66 0.10 10.32
C LYS A 104 13.34 -1.10 11.23
N VAL A 105 12.28 -1.83 10.92
CA VAL A 105 11.89 -3.04 11.67
C VAL A 105 12.85 -4.19 11.40
N LEU A 106 13.23 -4.42 10.13
CA LEU A 106 14.11 -5.52 9.73
C LEU A 106 15.59 -5.31 10.17
N GLU A 107 16.04 -4.06 10.23
CA GLU A 107 17.39 -3.71 10.71
C GLU A 107 17.49 -3.66 12.23
N SER A 108 16.36 -3.72 12.94
CA SER A 108 16.32 -3.70 14.39
C SER A 108 16.85 -5.02 14.97
N THR A 109 17.76 -4.93 15.92
CA THR A 109 18.24 -6.06 16.74
C THR A 109 17.27 -6.43 17.86
N LYS A 110 16.15 -5.72 17.98
CA LYS A 110 15.14 -5.92 19.03
C LYS A 110 14.22 -7.06 18.70
N LEU A 111 13.85 -7.77 19.74
CA LEU A 111 12.89 -8.86 19.72
C LEU A 111 11.62 -8.44 20.47
N ARG A 112 10.47 -8.94 20.06
CA ARG A 112 9.21 -8.75 20.76
C ARG A 112 8.93 -9.94 21.69
N VAL A 113 8.76 -9.66 22.99
CA VAL A 113 8.44 -10.69 23.99
C VAL A 113 7.03 -11.21 23.74
N GLU A 114 6.90 -12.53 23.52
CA GLU A 114 5.62 -13.25 23.43
C GLU A 114 5.18 -13.82 24.76
N ASP A 115 6.12 -14.34 25.52
CA ASP A 115 5.92 -14.82 26.88
C ASP A 115 7.07 -14.35 27.77
N GLY A 116 6.75 -13.67 28.85
CA GLY A 116 7.74 -13.16 29.80
C GLY A 116 8.32 -14.21 30.73
N GLY A 117 7.72 -15.38 30.85
CA GLY A 117 8.13 -16.39 31.83
C GLY A 117 8.30 -15.80 33.23
N ASP A 118 9.37 -16.19 33.93
CA ASP A 118 9.73 -15.69 35.26
C ASP A 118 10.71 -14.48 35.19
N THR A 119 10.92 -13.89 33.99
CA THR A 119 11.90 -12.83 33.78
C THR A 119 11.43 -11.44 34.21
N GLY A 120 10.11 -11.25 34.43
CA GLY A 120 9.49 -9.97 34.73
C GLY A 120 9.31 -9.06 33.50
N LEU A 121 9.66 -9.53 32.30
CA LEU A 121 9.43 -8.81 31.04
C LEU A 121 7.94 -8.80 30.68
N ALA A 122 7.44 -7.62 30.31
CA ALA A 122 6.03 -7.51 29.91
C ALA A 122 5.82 -8.11 28.50
N ILE A 123 4.72 -8.85 28.31
CA ILE A 123 4.31 -9.36 27.00
C ILE A 123 4.13 -8.17 26.04
N GLY A 124 4.72 -8.28 24.85
CA GLY A 124 4.69 -7.25 23.82
C GLY A 124 5.79 -6.17 23.95
N SER A 125 6.60 -6.19 25.01
CA SER A 125 7.77 -5.29 25.13
C SER A 125 8.85 -5.63 24.10
N LEU A 126 9.66 -4.61 23.78
CA LEU A 126 10.82 -4.74 22.89
C LEU A 126 12.08 -4.84 23.75
N VAL A 127 12.90 -5.85 23.50
CA VAL A 127 14.15 -6.12 24.21
C VAL A 127 15.25 -6.40 23.19
N GLU A 128 16.46 -5.94 23.44
CA GLU A 128 17.62 -6.30 22.63
C GLU A 128 17.92 -7.80 22.75
N ALA A 129 18.35 -8.42 21.65
CA ALA A 129 18.60 -9.87 21.62
C ALA A 129 19.65 -10.30 22.66
N ASP A 130 20.72 -9.53 22.82
CA ASP A 130 21.77 -9.80 23.78
C ASP A 130 21.28 -9.67 25.23
N GLU A 131 20.47 -8.66 25.52
CA GLU A 131 19.87 -8.45 26.84
C GLU A 131 18.91 -9.56 27.21
N LEU A 132 18.10 -10.03 26.25
CA LEU A 132 17.19 -11.15 26.45
C LEU A 132 17.94 -12.43 26.77
N GLU A 133 19.05 -12.68 26.07
CA GLU A 133 19.86 -13.89 26.31
C GLU A 133 20.50 -13.86 27.70
N GLU A 134 21.03 -12.71 28.15
CA GLU A 134 21.57 -12.56 29.50
C GLU A 134 20.51 -12.77 30.58
N ILE A 135 19.31 -12.20 30.41
CA ILE A 135 18.20 -12.37 31.36
C ILE A 135 17.78 -13.84 31.40
N ASN A 136 17.61 -14.48 30.24
CA ASN A 136 17.22 -15.87 30.14
C ASN A 136 18.26 -16.81 30.78
N GLN A 137 19.56 -16.53 30.63
CA GLN A 137 20.61 -17.27 31.29
C GLN A 137 20.51 -17.19 32.82
N ARG A 138 20.32 -15.99 33.38
CA ARG A 138 20.14 -15.79 34.83
C ARG A 138 18.93 -16.58 35.37
N ILE A 139 17.82 -16.54 34.67
CA ILE A 139 16.58 -17.23 35.05
C ILE A 139 16.77 -18.75 34.99
N ARG A 140 17.42 -19.27 33.95
CA ARG A 140 17.74 -20.73 33.86
C ARG A 140 18.61 -21.22 35.01
N VAL A 141 19.60 -20.40 35.42
CA VAL A 141 20.47 -20.74 36.58
C VAL A 141 19.68 -20.77 37.89
N SER A 142 18.67 -19.91 38.05
CA SER A 142 17.77 -19.90 39.20
C SER A 142 16.64 -20.93 39.14
N GLY A 143 16.55 -21.73 38.06
CA GLY A 143 15.52 -22.76 37.86
C GLY A 143 14.15 -22.24 37.41
N GLY A 144 14.05 -21.01 36.95
CA GLY A 144 12.83 -20.40 36.43
C GLY A 144 12.63 -20.61 34.92
N SER A 145 11.46 -20.22 34.43
CA SER A 145 11.07 -20.29 33.01
C SER A 145 11.64 -19.09 32.24
N PRO A 146 12.41 -19.30 31.15
CA PRO A 146 12.94 -18.21 30.33
C PRO A 146 11.81 -17.52 29.55
N ALA A 147 12.03 -16.26 29.18
CA ALA A 147 11.14 -15.53 28.28
C ALA A 147 11.30 -16.04 26.85
N ILE A 148 10.17 -16.05 26.12
CA ILE A 148 10.10 -16.36 24.70
C ILE A 148 9.85 -15.06 23.93
N ALA A 149 10.68 -14.82 22.92
CA ALA A 149 10.53 -13.66 22.06
C ALA A 149 10.63 -14.07 20.59
N ARG A 150 10.12 -13.21 19.71
CA ARG A 150 10.15 -13.38 18.26
C ARG A 150 10.78 -12.17 17.59
N ASP A 151 11.25 -12.37 16.37
CA ASP A 151 11.64 -11.30 15.49
C ASP A 151 10.49 -10.35 15.19
N LEU A 152 10.82 -9.10 14.92
CA LEU A 152 9.84 -8.09 14.55
C LEU A 152 9.28 -8.39 13.15
N LYS A 153 7.97 -8.22 12.99
CA LYS A 153 7.27 -8.45 11.72
C LYS A 153 7.12 -7.14 10.96
N PRO A 154 7.49 -7.10 9.67
CA PRO A 154 7.20 -5.96 8.81
C PRO A 154 5.69 -5.82 8.56
N ALA A 155 5.26 -4.62 8.19
CA ALA A 155 3.88 -4.36 7.80
C ALA A 155 3.54 -5.07 6.49
N SER A 156 2.35 -5.65 6.42
CA SER A 156 1.77 -6.18 5.19
C SER A 156 0.79 -5.21 4.56
N VAL A 157 0.78 -5.14 3.23
CA VAL A 157 -0.01 -4.16 2.50
C VAL A 157 -0.69 -4.75 1.28
N LYS A 158 -1.81 -4.12 0.92
CA LYS A 158 -2.51 -4.37 -0.33
C LYS A 158 -2.30 -3.23 -1.30
N ARG A 159 -1.98 -3.57 -2.55
CA ARG A 159 -1.91 -2.59 -3.63
C ARG A 159 -3.30 -2.04 -3.92
N VAL A 160 -3.40 -0.73 -4.11
CA VAL A 160 -4.64 -0.05 -4.43
C VAL A 160 -4.48 0.81 -5.68
N LEU A 161 -5.54 0.87 -6.46
CA LEU A 161 -5.65 1.81 -7.57
C LEU A 161 -6.56 2.95 -7.11
N LEU A 162 -6.05 4.16 -7.08
CA LEU A 162 -6.82 5.36 -6.77
C LEU A 162 -7.32 5.99 -8.07
N GLY A 163 -8.58 6.43 -8.09
CA GLY A 163 -9.07 7.30 -9.18
C GLY A 163 -8.29 8.62 -9.20
N ILE A 164 -8.28 9.32 -10.34
CA ILE A 164 -7.50 10.55 -10.57
C ILE A 164 -7.72 11.58 -9.46
N THR A 165 -8.98 11.89 -9.13
CA THR A 165 -9.31 12.86 -8.07
C THR A 165 -8.73 12.46 -6.72
N ARG A 166 -8.88 11.18 -6.34
CA ARG A 166 -8.37 10.66 -5.08
C ARG A 166 -6.84 10.64 -5.04
N ALA A 167 -6.20 10.30 -6.15
CA ALA A 167 -4.75 10.33 -6.27
C ALA A 167 -4.20 11.76 -6.13
N SER A 168 -4.90 12.74 -6.70
CA SER A 168 -4.52 14.17 -6.61
C SER A 168 -4.71 14.74 -5.21
N LEU A 169 -5.70 14.26 -4.43
CA LEU A 169 -5.92 14.67 -3.05
C LEU A 169 -5.03 13.93 -2.04
N ALA A 170 -4.53 12.75 -2.41
CA ALA A 170 -3.67 11.93 -1.57
C ALA A 170 -2.17 12.30 -1.68
N THR A 171 -1.87 13.57 -1.95
CA THR A 171 -0.50 14.12 -1.97
C THR A 171 0.00 14.40 -0.55
N ASP A 172 1.32 14.51 -0.39
CA ASP A 172 1.93 14.82 0.89
C ASP A 172 1.70 16.29 1.28
N SER A 173 1.62 17.19 0.29
CA SER A 173 1.26 18.59 0.47
C SER A 173 -0.26 18.77 0.58
N PHE A 174 -0.71 19.21 1.75
CA PHE A 174 -2.12 19.57 1.95
C PHE A 174 -2.49 20.90 1.28
N LEU A 175 -1.54 21.81 1.08
CA LEU A 175 -1.77 23.06 0.35
C LEU A 175 -2.05 22.79 -1.13
N SER A 176 -1.29 21.90 -1.75
CA SER A 176 -1.53 21.46 -3.12
C SER A 176 -2.91 20.80 -3.26
N ALA A 177 -3.25 19.90 -2.36
CA ALA A 177 -4.55 19.24 -2.34
C ALA A 177 -5.70 20.24 -2.16
N ALA A 178 -5.60 21.17 -1.20
CA ALA A 178 -6.59 22.20 -0.92
C ALA A 178 -6.83 23.15 -2.11
N SER A 179 -5.78 23.43 -2.88
CA SER A 179 -5.89 24.27 -4.07
C SER A 179 -6.50 23.55 -5.29
N PHE A 180 -6.67 22.23 -5.21
CA PHE A 180 -7.28 21.44 -6.28
C PHE A 180 -8.78 21.25 -6.08
N GLN A 181 -9.20 20.65 -4.98
CA GLN A 181 -10.60 20.37 -4.65
C GLN A 181 -10.81 20.20 -3.14
N GLU A 182 -12.06 20.30 -2.69
CA GLU A 182 -12.46 20.03 -1.30
C GLU A 182 -11.66 20.85 -0.24
N THR A 183 -11.37 22.11 -0.54
CA THR A 183 -10.50 23.00 0.27
C THR A 183 -10.79 22.93 1.76
N ASN A 184 -12.07 23.13 2.16
CA ASN A 184 -12.45 23.14 3.57
C ASN A 184 -12.17 21.80 4.26
N ARG A 185 -12.46 20.67 3.60
CA ARG A 185 -12.23 19.34 4.14
C ARG A 185 -10.74 19.06 4.32
N VAL A 186 -9.94 19.37 3.28
CA VAL A 186 -8.49 19.16 3.30
C VAL A 186 -7.82 19.98 4.40
N LEU A 187 -8.16 21.28 4.51
CA LEU A 187 -7.59 22.15 5.54
C LEU A 187 -8.03 21.74 6.96
N THR A 188 -9.29 21.35 7.14
CA THR A 188 -9.79 20.87 8.43
C THR A 188 -9.06 19.59 8.85
N GLU A 189 -8.91 18.63 7.93
CA GLU A 189 -8.20 17.39 8.20
C GLU A 189 -6.71 17.63 8.50
N ALA A 190 -6.06 18.54 7.78
CA ALA A 190 -4.68 18.92 8.03
C ALA A 190 -4.51 19.58 9.40
N ALA A 191 -5.44 20.47 9.79
CA ALA A 191 -5.43 21.13 11.09
C ALA A 191 -5.64 20.13 12.25
N ILE A 192 -6.60 19.20 12.12
CA ILE A 192 -6.86 18.17 13.14
C ILE A 192 -5.65 17.26 13.32
N LYS A 193 -4.96 16.91 12.22
CA LYS A 193 -3.78 16.03 12.25
C LYS A 193 -2.47 16.76 12.55
N GLY A 194 -2.49 18.08 12.70
CA GLY A 194 -1.29 18.91 12.91
C GLY A 194 -0.25 18.75 11.79
N LYS A 195 -0.70 18.61 10.53
CA LYS A 195 0.21 18.39 9.39
C LYS A 195 1.05 19.63 9.13
N VAL A 196 2.32 19.39 8.82
CA VAL A 196 3.25 20.41 8.31
C VAL A 196 3.48 20.14 6.82
N ASP A 197 3.34 21.18 5.99
CA ASP A 197 3.58 21.08 4.54
C ASP A 197 5.07 21.28 4.27
N PRO A 198 5.73 20.36 3.55
CA PRO A 198 7.17 20.48 3.25
C PRO A 198 7.50 21.55 2.20
N LEU A 199 6.50 22.14 1.56
CA LEU A 199 6.63 23.15 0.49
C LEU A 199 7.61 22.73 -0.63
N ALA A 200 7.64 21.46 -0.97
CA ALA A 200 8.59 20.91 -1.93
C ALA A 200 8.14 21.03 -3.40
N GLY A 201 6.84 21.18 -3.65
CA GLY A 201 6.25 21.24 -4.99
C GLY A 201 6.21 22.67 -5.55
N LEU A 202 5.98 22.75 -6.86
CA LEU A 202 5.86 24.07 -7.54
C LEU A 202 4.59 24.82 -7.10
N LYS A 203 3.51 24.09 -6.83
CA LYS A 203 2.20 24.66 -6.53
C LYS A 203 2.15 25.30 -5.15
N GLU A 204 2.87 24.76 -4.19
CA GLU A 204 2.98 25.27 -2.82
C GLU A 204 3.88 26.50 -2.71
N ASN A 205 4.75 26.72 -3.71
CA ASN A 205 5.71 27.82 -3.76
C ASN A 205 5.25 28.97 -4.65
N VAL A 206 4.04 28.93 -5.19
CA VAL A 206 3.40 30.01 -5.94
C VAL A 206 2.43 30.76 -5.04
#